data_13c5c1f3c913a451e5723ab97fc213f1
#
_entry.id   13c5c1f3c913a451e5723ab97fc213f1
#
_cell.length_a   1.000
_cell.length_b   1.000
_cell.length_c   1.000
_cell.angle_alpha   90.00
_cell.angle_beta   90.00
_cell.angle_gamma   90.00
#
_symmetry.space_group_name_H-M   'P 1'
#
loop_
_entity.id
_entity.type
_entity.pdbx_description
1 polymer ?
#
loop_
_entity_poly.entity_id
_entity_poly.type
_entity_poly.pdbx_seq_one_letter_code
_entity_poly.pdbx_strand_id
1 'polypeptide(L)'
;ENIIVKGPPAERLQVVDSTNVFYLPIINKNDTFDKEVRIAALTNAEAGSHPIDITFTYEYVMGGVRQKGEMTQQISVETIQPDRFSVDPVSDLLESSVGEEIYITSKYVNKSRGDIYNLSATLVGDFNGAGQVEHVGNVAAGVSGEIEFSFTPDTAGTLAGEIAYTYE
;
A
#
# COMPACT_ATOMS: atom_id res chain seq x y z
N GLU A 1 -28.39 8.20 -29.35
CA GLU A 1 -28.39 6.81 -29.89
C GLU A 1 -26.93 6.34 -30.01
N ASN A 2 -26.67 5.03 -29.89
CA ASN A 2 -25.34 4.42 -30.05
C ASN A 2 -24.24 5.09 -29.21
N ILE A 3 -24.33 5.00 -27.89
CA ILE A 3 -23.33 5.54 -27.04
C ILE A 3 -22.28 4.46 -26.76
N ILE A 4 -21.02 4.75 -27.04
CA ILE A 4 -19.88 3.88 -26.76
C ILE A 4 -19.00 4.59 -25.73
N VAL A 5 -18.66 3.90 -24.66
CA VAL A 5 -17.74 4.38 -23.64
C VAL A 5 -16.49 3.53 -23.67
N LYS A 6 -15.35 4.16 -23.83
CA LYS A 6 -14.03 3.50 -23.76
C LYS A 6 -13.33 3.92 -22.47
N GLY A 7 -12.93 2.95 -21.71
CA GLY A 7 -12.06 3.10 -20.53
C GLY A 7 -10.57 3.10 -20.90
N PRO A 8 -9.70 3.16 -19.89
CA PRO A 8 -8.25 3.25 -20.08
C PRO A 8 -7.68 2.01 -20.78
N PRO A 9 -6.59 2.17 -21.54
CA PRO A 9 -5.76 1.04 -21.93
C PRO A 9 -5.15 0.38 -20.66
N ALA A 10 -4.87 -0.92 -20.75
CA ALA A 10 -4.30 -1.69 -19.64
C ALA A 10 -2.78 -1.44 -19.53
N GLU A 11 -2.37 -0.29 -19.03
CA GLU A 11 -0.95 0.05 -18.80
C GLU A 11 -0.54 -0.15 -17.36
N ARG A 12 -1.20 0.52 -16.41
CA ARG A 12 -0.98 0.46 -14.95
C ARG A 12 -2.24 0.06 -14.20
N LEU A 13 -3.38 0.40 -14.78
CA LEU A 13 -4.71 0.05 -14.30
C LEU A 13 -5.45 -0.72 -15.38
N GLN A 14 -6.23 -1.70 -14.99
CA GLN A 14 -7.07 -2.45 -15.94
C GLN A 14 -8.50 -2.56 -15.42
N VAL A 15 -9.44 -2.60 -16.35
CA VAL A 15 -10.82 -2.98 -16.06
C VAL A 15 -10.86 -4.49 -15.84
N VAL A 16 -11.42 -4.93 -14.72
CA VAL A 16 -11.60 -6.35 -14.37
C VAL A 16 -13.07 -6.73 -14.43
N ASP A 17 -13.34 -8.00 -14.65
CA ASP A 17 -14.70 -8.58 -14.77
C ASP A 17 -15.55 -8.02 -15.94
N SER A 18 -14.93 -7.25 -16.84
CA SER A 18 -15.62 -6.61 -17.96
C SER A 18 -14.62 -6.21 -19.06
N THR A 19 -15.15 -5.74 -20.18
CA THR A 19 -14.34 -5.11 -21.24
C THR A 19 -14.13 -3.64 -20.93
N ASN A 20 -13.09 -3.03 -21.48
CA ASN A 20 -12.86 -1.58 -21.40
C ASN A 20 -13.72 -0.76 -22.39
N VAL A 21 -14.63 -1.41 -23.10
CA VAL A 21 -15.57 -0.77 -24.03
C VAL A 21 -16.98 -1.19 -23.67
N PHE A 22 -17.85 -0.21 -23.43
CA PHE A 22 -19.25 -0.43 -23.06
C PHE A 22 -20.18 0.21 -24.07
N TYR A 23 -21.28 -0.45 -24.34
CA TYR A 23 -22.37 0.09 -25.13
C TYR A 23 -23.49 0.51 -24.18
N LEU A 24 -23.92 1.74 -24.27
CA LEU A 24 -25.02 2.25 -23.48
C LEU A 24 -26.29 2.34 -24.30
N PRO A 25 -27.47 2.20 -23.67
CA PRO A 25 -28.74 2.38 -24.35
C PRO A 25 -28.95 3.84 -24.76
N ILE A 26 -30.02 4.09 -25.45
CA ILE A 26 -30.47 5.45 -25.78
C ILE A 26 -30.74 6.18 -24.46
N ILE A 27 -30.11 7.34 -24.28
CA ILE A 27 -30.37 8.26 -23.15
C ILE A 27 -31.16 9.43 -23.71
N ASN A 28 -32.36 9.69 -23.16
CA ASN A 28 -33.17 10.83 -23.53
C ASN A 28 -32.68 12.09 -22.81
N LYS A 29 -33.22 13.23 -23.22
CA LYS A 29 -32.90 14.50 -22.57
C LYS A 29 -33.29 14.45 -21.09
N ASN A 30 -32.35 14.81 -20.21
CA ASN A 30 -32.43 14.80 -18.74
C ASN A 30 -32.46 13.40 -18.10
N ASP A 31 -32.27 12.32 -18.86
CA ASP A 31 -32.09 10.99 -18.28
C ASP A 31 -30.63 10.79 -17.85
N THR A 32 -30.42 9.90 -16.86
CA THR A 32 -29.12 9.46 -16.39
C THR A 32 -29.00 7.95 -16.54
N PHE A 33 -27.78 7.48 -16.71
CA PHE A 33 -27.45 6.06 -16.74
C PHE A 33 -26.19 5.83 -15.91
N ASP A 34 -26.28 4.92 -14.95
CA ASP A 34 -25.17 4.55 -14.09
C ASP A 34 -24.54 3.23 -14.57
N LYS A 35 -23.22 3.20 -14.63
CA LYS A 35 -22.46 1.99 -14.94
C LYS A 35 -21.32 1.85 -13.93
N GLU A 36 -21.37 0.81 -13.15
CA GLU A 36 -20.29 0.42 -12.27
C GLU A 36 -19.20 -0.32 -13.07
N VAL A 37 -17.96 0.03 -12.84
CA VAL A 37 -16.78 -0.57 -13.44
C VAL A 37 -15.74 -0.82 -12.35
N ARG A 38 -15.24 -2.05 -12.28
CA ARG A 38 -14.15 -2.41 -11.38
C ARG A 38 -12.81 -2.19 -12.07
N ILE A 39 -11.92 -1.51 -11.37
CA ILE A 39 -10.56 -1.24 -11.83
C ILE A 39 -9.59 -1.86 -10.85
N ALA A 40 -8.62 -2.60 -11.35
CA ALA A 40 -7.52 -3.16 -10.57
C ALA A 40 -6.19 -2.50 -10.96
N ALA A 41 -5.34 -2.26 -9.98
CA ALA A 41 -3.97 -1.87 -10.20
C ALA A 41 -3.15 -3.09 -10.66
N LEU A 42 -2.38 -2.92 -11.71
CA LEU A 42 -1.42 -3.92 -12.18
C LEU A 42 -0.18 -3.95 -11.28
N THR A 43 0.59 -4.99 -11.41
CA THR A 43 1.80 -5.19 -10.60
C THR A 43 2.88 -4.13 -10.82
N ASN A 44 2.83 -3.42 -11.93
CA ASN A 44 3.72 -2.31 -12.29
C ASN A 44 3.15 -0.93 -11.94
N ALA A 45 1.97 -0.85 -11.31
CA ALA A 45 1.43 0.41 -10.82
C ALA A 45 2.21 0.84 -9.58
N GLU A 46 2.77 2.03 -9.63
CA GLU A 46 3.40 2.68 -8.50
C GLU A 46 2.34 3.31 -7.59
N ALA A 47 2.67 3.60 -6.34
CA ALA A 47 1.80 4.41 -5.48
C ALA A 47 1.66 5.82 -6.06
N GLY A 48 0.46 6.38 -5.96
CA GLY A 48 0.19 7.72 -6.43
C GLY A 48 -1.07 7.83 -7.28
N SER A 49 -1.26 8.99 -7.87
CA SER A 49 -2.43 9.33 -8.67
C SER A 49 -2.23 8.96 -10.13
N HIS A 50 -3.11 8.11 -10.66
CA HIS A 50 -3.10 7.67 -12.05
C HIS A 50 -4.29 8.27 -12.79
N PRO A 51 -4.05 9.14 -13.77
CA PRO A 51 -5.12 9.69 -14.59
C PRO A 51 -5.68 8.63 -15.54
N ILE A 52 -6.99 8.63 -15.69
CA ILE A 52 -7.74 7.75 -16.59
C ILE A 52 -8.61 8.61 -17.48
N ASP A 53 -8.46 8.44 -18.79
CA ASP A 53 -9.32 9.07 -19.77
C ASP A 53 -10.49 8.15 -20.11
N ILE A 54 -11.70 8.67 -19.97
CA ILE A 54 -12.93 7.99 -20.37
C ILE A 54 -13.48 8.74 -21.58
N THR A 55 -13.53 8.08 -22.73
CA THR A 55 -14.01 8.66 -23.97
C THR A 55 -15.43 8.16 -24.27
N PHE A 56 -16.33 9.10 -24.48
CA PHE A 56 -17.71 8.89 -24.88
C PHE A 56 -17.87 9.26 -26.33
N THR A 57 -18.25 8.29 -27.17
CA THR A 57 -18.69 8.55 -28.55
C THR A 57 -20.19 8.31 -28.64
N TYR A 58 -20.93 9.22 -29.26
CA TYR A 58 -22.38 9.14 -29.31
C TYR A 58 -22.95 9.73 -30.61
N GLU A 59 -24.12 9.28 -30.95
CA GLU A 59 -24.90 9.86 -32.07
C GLU A 59 -26.10 10.63 -31.52
N TYR A 60 -26.39 11.75 -32.14
CA TYR A 60 -27.55 12.57 -31.81
C TYR A 60 -28.20 13.15 -33.08
N VAL A 61 -29.45 13.54 -32.98
CA VAL A 61 -30.20 14.17 -34.10
C VAL A 61 -30.34 15.65 -33.82
N MET A 62 -29.91 16.46 -34.79
CA MET A 62 -30.06 17.91 -34.74
C MET A 62 -30.60 18.39 -36.07
N GLY A 63 -31.75 19.07 -36.07
CA GLY A 63 -32.41 19.53 -37.32
C GLY A 63 -32.83 18.40 -38.26
N GLY A 64 -33.14 17.20 -37.74
CA GLY A 64 -33.49 16.02 -38.52
C GLY A 64 -32.32 15.27 -39.13
N VAL A 65 -31.09 15.72 -38.89
CA VAL A 65 -29.86 15.10 -39.38
C VAL A 65 -29.13 14.40 -38.25
N ARG A 66 -28.70 13.16 -38.47
CA ARG A 66 -27.87 12.39 -37.54
C ARG A 66 -26.43 12.91 -37.55
N GLN A 67 -25.92 13.19 -36.37
CA GLN A 67 -24.57 13.69 -36.14
C GLN A 67 -23.84 12.81 -35.12
N LYS A 68 -22.52 12.84 -35.14
CA LYS A 68 -21.65 12.19 -34.14
C LYS A 68 -21.01 13.23 -33.24
N GLY A 69 -20.91 12.88 -31.97
CA GLY A 69 -20.19 13.64 -30.98
C GLY A 69 -19.19 12.75 -30.26
N GLU A 70 -18.15 13.39 -29.72
CA GLU A 70 -17.16 12.74 -28.89
C GLU A 70 -16.84 13.68 -27.71
N MET A 71 -16.65 13.11 -26.53
CA MET A 71 -16.25 13.82 -25.34
C MET A 71 -15.32 12.91 -24.53
N THR A 72 -14.23 13.47 -24.05
CA THR A 72 -13.32 12.76 -23.12
C THR A 72 -13.38 13.44 -21.77
N GLN A 73 -13.50 12.63 -20.72
CA GLN A 73 -13.42 13.05 -19.34
C GLN A 73 -12.27 12.34 -18.67
N GLN A 74 -11.43 13.08 -17.96
CA GLN A 74 -10.36 12.54 -17.16
C GLN A 74 -10.80 12.42 -15.70
N ILE A 75 -10.54 11.27 -15.11
CA ILE A 75 -10.64 11.02 -13.66
C ILE A 75 -9.30 10.55 -13.15
N SER A 76 -9.02 10.72 -11.87
CA SER A 76 -7.81 10.20 -11.23
C SER A 76 -8.16 9.07 -10.26
N VAL A 77 -7.40 7.99 -10.34
CA VAL A 77 -7.48 6.87 -9.40
C VAL A 77 -6.20 6.84 -8.60
N GLU A 78 -6.33 6.90 -7.30
CA GLU A 78 -5.20 6.81 -6.38
C GLU A 78 -4.91 5.35 -6.07
N THR A 79 -3.64 4.98 -6.21
CA THR A 79 -3.13 3.67 -5.82
C THR A 79 -2.24 3.82 -4.61
N ILE A 80 -2.39 2.91 -3.66
CA ILE A 80 -1.55 2.80 -2.48
C ILE A 80 -0.78 1.49 -2.53
N GLN A 81 0.45 1.51 -2.07
CA GLN A 81 1.20 0.28 -1.81
C GLN A 81 1.17 0.04 -0.30
N PRO A 82 0.61 -1.08 0.15
CA PRO A 82 0.64 -1.40 1.57
C PRO A 82 2.08 -1.71 2.00
N ASP A 83 2.47 -1.19 3.15
CA ASP A 83 3.71 -1.54 3.79
C ASP A 83 3.72 -3.03 4.12
N ARG A 84 4.85 -3.66 3.88
CA ARG A 84 5.09 -5.07 4.17
C ARG A 84 6.36 -5.24 4.98
N PHE A 85 6.50 -4.43 6.02
CA PHE A 85 7.55 -4.63 7.00
C PHE A 85 7.22 -5.86 7.85
N SER A 86 8.18 -6.74 8.00
CA SER A 86 8.03 -7.98 8.76
C SER A 86 9.18 -8.14 9.73
N VAL A 87 8.85 -8.54 10.93
CA VAL A 87 9.81 -8.82 11.99
C VAL A 87 9.65 -10.27 12.39
N ASP A 88 10.74 -10.98 12.55
CA ASP A 88 10.72 -12.33 13.11
C ASP A 88 10.47 -12.24 14.62
N PRO A 89 9.67 -13.14 15.19
CA PRO A 89 9.46 -13.16 16.63
C PRO A 89 10.79 -13.41 17.35
N VAL A 90 11.03 -12.63 18.39
CA VAL A 90 12.14 -12.88 19.31
C VAL A 90 11.83 -14.17 20.08
N SER A 91 12.84 -14.96 20.38
CA SER A 91 12.70 -16.22 21.13
C SER A 91 11.95 -15.98 22.44
N ASP A 92 10.94 -16.79 22.71
CA ASP A 92 9.92 -16.55 23.74
C ASP A 92 10.43 -16.53 25.19
N LEU A 93 11.60 -17.13 25.47
CA LEU A 93 12.15 -17.19 26.80
C LEU A 93 13.68 -17.11 26.73
N LEU A 94 14.19 -15.97 27.23
CA LEU A 94 15.60 -15.81 27.54
C LEU A 94 15.77 -16.02 29.04
N GLU A 95 16.55 -17.00 29.45
CA GLU A 95 16.87 -17.23 30.85
C GLU A 95 18.30 -16.76 31.13
N SER A 96 18.46 -15.97 32.19
CA SER A 96 19.75 -15.47 32.64
C SER A 96 19.77 -15.29 34.15
N SER A 97 20.95 -15.20 34.71
CA SER A 97 21.15 -14.88 36.11
C SER A 97 21.16 -13.38 36.35
N VAL A 98 20.78 -12.94 37.54
CA VAL A 98 20.94 -11.54 37.95
C VAL A 98 22.41 -11.14 37.84
N GLY A 99 22.68 -10.01 37.19
CA GLY A 99 24.01 -9.50 36.94
C GLY A 99 24.73 -10.05 35.72
N GLU A 100 24.09 -10.93 34.96
CA GLU A 100 24.59 -11.47 33.67
C GLU A 100 23.98 -10.70 32.50
N GLU A 101 24.79 -10.30 31.52
CA GLU A 101 24.34 -9.57 30.35
C GLU A 101 23.57 -10.48 29.41
N ILE A 102 22.40 -10.00 28.95
CA ILE A 102 21.53 -10.67 27.98
C ILE A 102 21.58 -9.91 26.67
N TYR A 103 21.63 -10.63 25.56
CA TYR A 103 21.54 -10.09 24.20
C TYR A 103 20.22 -10.50 23.56
N ILE A 104 19.50 -9.54 22.99
CA ILE A 104 18.25 -9.74 22.28
C ILE A 104 18.46 -9.34 20.83
N THR A 105 18.41 -10.33 19.94
CA THR A 105 18.51 -10.08 18.50
C THR A 105 17.12 -10.14 17.87
N SER A 106 16.76 -9.09 17.10
CA SER A 106 15.53 -9.05 16.32
C SER A 106 15.86 -8.89 14.85
N LYS A 107 15.27 -9.74 14.02
CA LYS A 107 15.47 -9.74 12.57
C LYS A 107 14.28 -9.10 11.89
N TYR A 108 14.55 -8.28 10.89
CA TYR A 108 13.53 -7.62 10.11
C TYR A 108 13.76 -7.78 8.61
N VAL A 109 12.71 -7.61 7.82
CA VAL A 109 12.78 -7.57 6.36
C VAL A 109 11.77 -6.58 5.80
N ASN A 110 12.23 -5.73 4.88
CA ASN A 110 11.34 -4.90 4.08
C ASN A 110 10.81 -5.72 2.89
N LYS A 111 9.61 -6.28 3.01
CA LYS A 111 8.90 -7.01 1.94
C LYS A 111 8.07 -6.09 1.05
N SER A 112 8.13 -4.77 1.27
CA SER A 112 7.48 -3.76 0.43
C SER A 112 8.15 -3.68 -0.93
N ARG A 113 7.54 -2.96 -1.85
CA ARG A 113 8.16 -2.62 -3.15
C ARG A 113 8.92 -1.31 -3.12
N GLY A 114 8.67 -0.48 -2.10
CA GLY A 114 9.36 0.77 -1.85
C GLY A 114 10.37 0.64 -0.71
N ASP A 115 11.22 1.62 -0.62
CA ASP A 115 12.16 1.77 0.48
C ASP A 115 11.42 2.22 1.73
N ILE A 116 11.90 1.78 2.88
CA ILE A 116 11.50 2.26 4.21
C ILE A 116 12.54 3.29 4.65
N TYR A 117 12.07 4.41 5.16
CA TYR A 117 12.94 5.49 5.61
C TYR A 117 12.91 5.62 7.14
N ASN A 118 14.04 6.08 7.68
CA ASN A 118 14.17 6.41 9.10
C ASN A 118 13.79 5.27 10.05
N LEU A 119 14.03 3.99 9.63
CA LEU A 119 13.76 2.86 10.50
C LEU A 119 14.56 2.97 11.78
N SER A 120 13.86 2.88 12.92
CA SER A 120 14.44 2.75 14.24
C SER A 120 13.67 1.74 15.07
N ALA A 121 14.35 1.14 16.01
CA ALA A 121 13.78 0.20 16.97
C ALA A 121 14.07 0.66 18.39
N THR A 122 13.10 0.49 19.27
CA THR A 122 13.20 0.84 20.69
C THR A 122 12.88 -0.38 21.54
N LEU A 123 13.75 -0.69 22.47
CA LEU A 123 13.48 -1.71 23.49
C LEU A 123 12.60 -1.09 24.58
N VAL A 124 11.37 -1.56 24.70
CA VAL A 124 10.35 -1.04 25.62
C VAL A 124 10.07 -2.06 26.71
N GLY A 125 9.98 -1.61 27.97
CA GLY A 125 9.68 -2.48 29.11
C GLY A 125 9.79 -1.75 30.42
N ASP A 126 9.52 -2.45 31.52
CA ASP A 126 9.69 -1.95 32.89
C ASP A 126 10.85 -2.69 33.57
N PHE A 127 12.05 -2.46 33.04
CA PHE A 127 13.30 -3.03 33.56
C PHE A 127 14.48 -2.10 33.27
N ASN A 128 15.56 -2.30 34.01
CA ASN A 128 16.78 -1.54 33.80
C ASN A 128 17.42 -1.93 32.45
N GLY A 129 17.59 -0.97 31.54
CA GLY A 129 18.04 -1.18 30.17
C GLY A 129 16.95 -0.99 29.12
N ALA A 130 15.69 -0.81 29.52
CA ALA A 130 14.63 -0.37 28.61
C ALA A 130 14.88 1.07 28.12
N GLY A 131 14.30 1.44 26.98
CA GLY A 131 14.46 2.77 26.38
C GLY A 131 15.68 2.91 25.47
N GLN A 132 16.45 1.85 25.24
CA GLN A 132 17.51 1.84 24.22
C GLN A 132 16.89 1.99 22.84
N VAL A 133 17.51 2.79 21.99
CA VAL A 133 17.07 3.04 20.61
C VAL A 133 18.19 2.72 19.65
N GLU A 134 17.92 1.85 18.70
CA GLU A 134 18.80 1.56 17.58
C GLU A 134 18.27 2.19 16.30
N HIS A 135 19.11 3.00 15.66
CA HIS A 135 18.77 3.67 14.39
C HIS A 135 19.39 2.92 13.21
N VAL A 136 18.53 2.33 12.40
CA VAL A 136 18.94 1.59 11.19
C VAL A 136 19.07 2.53 9.99
N GLY A 137 18.20 3.52 9.90
CA GLY A 137 18.12 4.43 8.76
C GLY A 137 17.25 3.88 7.64
N ASN A 138 17.71 3.99 6.38
CA ASN A 138 16.92 3.61 5.22
C ASN A 138 17.13 2.14 4.86
N VAL A 139 16.04 1.42 4.60
CA VAL A 139 16.06 0.00 4.23
C VAL A 139 15.40 -0.17 2.87
N ALA A 140 16.18 -0.52 1.87
CA ALA A 140 15.67 -0.70 0.51
C ALA A 140 14.69 -1.88 0.41
N ALA A 141 13.88 -1.86 -0.65
CA ALA A 141 12.94 -2.94 -0.95
C ALA A 141 13.66 -4.31 -1.03
N GLY A 142 13.11 -5.30 -0.32
CA GLY A 142 13.65 -6.67 -0.27
C GLY A 142 14.87 -6.87 0.64
N VAL A 143 15.38 -5.82 1.28
CA VAL A 143 16.52 -5.92 2.19
C VAL A 143 16.08 -6.38 3.56
N SER A 144 16.88 -7.25 4.18
CA SER A 144 16.74 -7.71 5.56
C SER A 144 17.93 -7.28 6.40
N GLY A 145 17.73 -7.20 7.70
CA GLY A 145 18.78 -6.91 8.66
C GLY A 145 18.44 -7.44 10.04
N GLU A 146 19.32 -7.17 10.98
CA GLU A 146 19.15 -7.52 12.40
C GLU A 146 19.54 -6.35 13.29
N ILE A 147 18.94 -6.31 14.46
CA ILE A 147 19.18 -5.34 15.51
C ILE A 147 19.45 -6.10 16.79
N GLU A 148 20.42 -5.66 17.56
CA GLU A 148 20.78 -6.25 18.84
C GLU A 148 20.62 -5.24 19.96
N PHE A 149 19.95 -5.63 21.04
CA PHE A 149 19.91 -4.91 22.30
C PHE A 149 20.57 -5.74 23.37
N SER A 150 21.22 -5.09 24.34
CA SER A 150 21.75 -5.77 25.51
C SER A 150 21.33 -5.07 26.79
N PHE A 151 21.10 -5.85 27.82
CA PHE A 151 20.88 -5.34 29.21
C PHE A 151 21.27 -6.36 30.24
N THR A 152 21.50 -5.86 31.45
CA THR A 152 21.85 -6.69 32.61
C THR A 152 20.70 -6.65 33.61
N PRO A 153 20.00 -7.78 33.89
CA PRO A 153 18.99 -7.82 34.95
C PRO A 153 19.57 -7.53 36.34
N ASP A 154 18.94 -6.66 37.06
CA ASP A 154 19.34 -6.29 38.44
C ASP A 154 18.47 -6.97 39.51
N THR A 155 17.34 -7.55 39.12
CA THR A 155 16.40 -8.23 40.00
C THR A 155 16.00 -9.59 39.46
N ALA A 156 15.68 -10.54 40.31
CA ALA A 156 15.15 -11.84 39.91
C ALA A 156 13.64 -11.76 39.65
N GLY A 157 13.20 -12.43 38.65
CA GLY A 157 11.77 -12.48 38.27
C GLY A 157 11.58 -12.56 36.77
N THR A 158 10.33 -12.49 36.32
CA THR A 158 9.98 -12.41 34.91
C THR A 158 9.94 -10.94 34.47
N LEU A 159 10.75 -10.59 33.51
CA LEU A 159 10.75 -9.28 32.86
C LEU A 159 9.98 -9.38 31.54
N ALA A 160 9.03 -8.48 31.33
CA ALA A 160 8.29 -8.37 30.08
C ALA A 160 8.78 -7.15 29.30
N GLY A 161 9.04 -7.33 28.01
CA GLY A 161 9.44 -6.27 27.11
C GLY A 161 8.98 -6.53 25.69
N GLU A 162 9.07 -5.48 24.89
CA GLU A 162 8.77 -5.52 23.45
C GLU A 162 9.81 -4.68 22.69
N ILE A 163 9.98 -4.97 21.41
CA ILE A 163 10.76 -4.14 20.50
C ILE A 163 9.76 -3.41 19.59
N ALA A 164 9.67 -2.10 19.78
CA ALA A 164 8.81 -1.22 18.97
C ALA A 164 9.60 -0.69 17.78
N TYR A 165 9.08 -0.89 16.57
CA TYR A 165 9.67 -0.37 15.34
C TYR A 165 8.89 0.84 14.87
N THR A 166 9.62 1.88 14.42
CA THR A 166 9.06 3.08 13.78
C THR A 166 9.78 3.37 12.48
N TYR A 167 9.05 3.79 11.46
CA TYR A 167 9.58 4.11 10.12
C TYR A 167 8.62 5.03 9.35
N GLU A 168 9.08 5.55 8.22
CA GLU A 168 8.32 6.35 7.26
C GLU A 168 8.27 5.67 5.88
#